data_0d2652579758e5486a4fb53d13ce4388
#
_entry.id   0d2652579758e5486a4fb53d13ce4388
#
_cell.length_a   1.000
_cell.length_b   1.000
_cell.length_c   1.000
_cell.angle_alpha   90.00
_cell.angle_beta   90.00
_cell.angle_gamma   90.00
#
_symmetry.space_group_name_H-M   'P 1'
#
loop_
_entity.id
_entity.type
_entity.pdbx_description
1 polymer ?
#
loop_
_entity_poly.entity_id
_entity_poly.type
_entity_poly.pdbx_seq_one_letter_code
_entity_poly.pdbx_strand_id
1 'polypeptide(L)'
;MTVASRGRGGRAFVVAALAGCLVGLVGGGFRWCLDHAELLRVSLLEATTAPGGAGRLVPVALTAAGAAVACAIARRVPHAPGSGIQHVEAVWRQESESASARLLPVKFAGGLIAIGSGLVLGREGPIVHMGAAIGSGAGRRGRLDAEDARMLHTALGGAGLAVAFTAPLGGLLFVCEEITGTVRPRLVLLTLVGTLTAVAVSRPIVGDALVLPMAAVPAPPLWMLPLFLLCGVTAGALGAAYSALVVGTLETCDRLTRVPLVARAAVIGALVGALMAFDPLLTGGGDQLSERLLAGGGLTAAALTVCLAVRFVAGPLSYAAATPGGLFAPLLALGALWGTLTHALVSPLLPAGAAGPAAFAAVGMAAVFTGVVRAPLTGTVLVAEMTGAGVLLLPLLTACLAAAVTADRLGSEPVYDTLRRRMRERT
;
A
#
# COMPACT_ATOMS: atom_id res chain seq x y z
N MET A 1 14.91 20.94 33.26
CA MET A 1 15.05 21.01 31.78
C MET A 1 15.72 22.37 31.45
N THR A 2 16.97 22.37 31.06
CA THR A 2 17.74 23.58 30.75
C THR A 2 17.29 24.25 29.45
N VAL A 3 17.44 25.57 29.34
CA VAL A 3 17.08 26.41 28.16
C VAL A 3 17.70 25.87 26.86
N ALA A 4 18.87 25.24 26.93
CA ALA A 4 19.53 24.57 25.81
C ALA A 4 18.77 23.32 25.27
N SER A 5 17.93 22.65 26.08
CA SER A 5 17.10 21.51 25.65
C SER A 5 15.81 21.98 24.94
N ARG A 6 15.29 23.16 25.28
CA ARG A 6 14.12 23.76 24.61
C ARG A 6 14.43 24.24 23.18
N GLY A 7 15.61 24.82 22.93
CA GLY A 7 15.99 25.27 21.59
C GLY A 7 16.24 24.12 20.60
N ARG A 8 16.82 23.01 21.08
CA ARG A 8 17.03 21.80 20.26
C ARG A 8 15.72 21.10 19.92
N GLY A 9 14.75 21.07 20.85
CA GLY A 9 13.42 20.51 20.63
C GLY A 9 12.66 21.21 19.49
N GLY A 10 12.63 22.54 19.47
CA GLY A 10 11.94 23.34 18.46
C GLY A 10 12.51 23.16 17.06
N ARG A 11 13.84 22.99 16.93
CA ARG A 11 14.50 22.79 15.63
C ARG A 11 14.03 21.55 14.89
N ALA A 12 13.83 20.42 15.60
CA ALA A 12 13.36 19.17 15.00
C ALA A 12 11.96 19.33 14.37
N PHE A 13 11.05 20.09 15.00
CA PHE A 13 9.73 20.36 14.45
C PHE A 13 9.77 21.24 13.19
N VAL A 14 10.63 22.25 13.16
CA VAL A 14 10.82 23.09 11.97
C VAL A 14 11.37 22.25 10.81
N VAL A 15 12.35 21.39 11.08
CA VAL A 15 12.92 20.48 10.09
C VAL A 15 11.86 19.48 9.63
N ALA A 16 11.02 18.95 10.53
CA ALA A 16 9.92 18.05 10.20
C ALA A 16 8.88 18.72 9.29
N ALA A 17 8.51 19.98 9.58
CA ALA A 17 7.56 20.72 8.75
C ALA A 17 8.11 20.97 7.32
N LEU A 18 9.33 21.48 7.20
CA LEU A 18 9.97 21.74 5.91
C LEU A 18 10.18 20.46 5.10
N ALA A 19 10.62 19.39 5.75
CA ALA A 19 10.79 18.10 5.11
C ALA A 19 9.43 17.45 4.76
N GLY A 20 8.40 17.66 5.59
CA GLY A 20 7.02 17.28 5.28
C GLY A 20 6.50 17.95 4.01
N CYS A 21 6.76 19.26 3.83
CA CYS A 21 6.45 19.95 2.58
C CYS A 21 7.13 19.28 1.37
N LEU A 22 8.41 18.91 1.51
CA LEU A 22 9.12 18.22 0.42
C LEU A 22 8.54 16.81 0.15
N VAL A 23 8.13 16.08 1.19
CA VAL A 23 7.41 14.79 1.02
C VAL A 23 6.09 15.01 0.31
N GLY A 24 5.35 16.07 0.63
CA GLY A 24 4.11 16.45 -0.04
C GLY A 24 4.30 16.72 -1.54
N LEU A 25 5.35 17.47 -1.90
CA LEU A 25 5.70 17.77 -3.30
C LEU A 25 6.10 16.49 -4.06
N VAL A 26 7.02 15.69 -3.50
CA VAL A 26 7.53 14.49 -4.16
C VAL A 26 6.45 13.40 -4.24
N GLY A 27 5.76 13.14 -3.14
CA GLY A 27 4.70 12.12 -3.07
C GLY A 27 3.45 12.51 -3.87
N GLY A 28 3.04 13.79 -3.79
CA GLY A 28 1.94 14.33 -4.60
C GLY A 28 2.27 14.30 -6.09
N GLY A 29 3.48 14.72 -6.47
CA GLY A 29 3.96 14.61 -7.85
C GLY A 29 4.03 13.17 -8.36
N PHE A 30 4.45 12.23 -7.51
CA PHE A 30 4.45 10.81 -7.87
C PHE A 30 3.03 10.26 -8.11
N ARG A 31 2.07 10.60 -7.25
CA ARG A 31 0.65 10.25 -7.46
C ARG A 31 0.13 10.82 -8.78
N TRP A 32 0.32 12.12 -8.98
CA TRP A 32 -0.11 12.80 -10.20
C TRP A 32 0.46 12.14 -11.46
N CYS A 33 1.77 11.81 -11.46
CA CYS A 33 2.39 11.10 -12.57
C CYS A 33 1.81 9.69 -12.79
N LEU A 34 1.49 8.97 -11.70
CA LEU A 34 0.89 7.63 -11.79
C LEU A 34 -0.53 7.68 -12.35
N ASP A 35 -1.35 8.63 -11.90
CA ASP A 35 -2.71 8.80 -12.39
C ASP A 35 -2.71 9.09 -13.90
N HIS A 36 -1.77 9.95 -14.37
CA HIS A 36 -1.59 10.21 -15.81
C HIS A 36 -1.04 9.01 -16.57
N ALA A 37 -0.11 8.25 -15.99
CA ALA A 37 0.41 7.02 -16.59
C ALA A 37 -0.69 5.96 -16.75
N GLU A 38 -1.62 5.89 -15.80
CA GLU A 38 -2.79 5.01 -15.88
C GLU A 38 -3.75 5.44 -16.99
N LEU A 39 -4.07 6.73 -17.08
CA LEU A 39 -4.90 7.28 -18.16
C LEU A 39 -4.25 7.00 -19.54
N LEU A 40 -2.96 7.22 -19.68
CA LEU A 40 -2.22 6.91 -20.92
C LEU A 40 -2.27 5.41 -21.24
N ARG A 41 -2.12 4.55 -20.24
CA ARG A 41 -2.24 3.10 -20.41
C ARG A 41 -3.63 2.72 -20.91
N VAL A 42 -4.69 3.23 -20.28
CA VAL A 42 -6.08 2.96 -20.69
C VAL A 42 -6.32 3.41 -22.12
N SER A 43 -5.95 4.67 -22.46
CA SER A 43 -6.10 5.21 -23.82
C SER A 43 -5.33 4.40 -24.86
N LEU A 44 -4.13 3.93 -24.53
CA LEU A 44 -3.32 3.08 -25.41
C LEU A 44 -3.99 1.73 -25.65
N LEU A 45 -4.56 1.12 -24.60
CA LEU A 45 -5.26 -0.14 -24.71
C LEU A 45 -6.52 0.00 -25.55
N GLU A 46 -7.33 1.04 -25.33
CA GLU A 46 -8.53 1.33 -26.13
C GLU A 46 -8.20 1.53 -27.61
N ALA A 47 -7.14 2.29 -27.91
CA ALA A 47 -6.70 2.54 -29.28
C ALA A 47 -6.18 1.28 -30.01
N THR A 48 -5.73 0.27 -29.26
CA THR A 48 -5.10 -0.93 -29.84
C THR A 48 -6.03 -2.17 -29.83
N THR A 49 -7.17 -2.13 -29.12
CA THR A 49 -8.14 -3.25 -29.02
C THR A 49 -9.05 -3.39 -30.26
N ALA A 50 -8.67 -2.89 -31.42
CA ALA A 50 -9.42 -3.17 -32.64
C ALA A 50 -9.59 -4.69 -32.88
N PRO A 51 -10.76 -5.17 -33.34
CA PRO A 51 -11.01 -6.59 -33.55
C PRO A 51 -10.08 -7.14 -34.63
N GLY A 52 -9.11 -7.96 -34.26
CA GLY A 52 -8.26 -8.59 -35.27
C GLY A 52 -6.86 -9.04 -34.89
N GLY A 53 -6.46 -9.09 -33.63
CA GLY A 53 -5.35 -9.94 -33.19
C GLY A 53 -4.10 -9.28 -32.59
N ALA A 54 -3.39 -8.41 -33.28
CA ALA A 54 -2.08 -7.90 -32.81
C ALA A 54 -2.18 -6.95 -31.59
N GLY A 55 -3.31 -6.24 -31.41
CA GLY A 55 -3.52 -5.31 -30.30
C GLY A 55 -3.51 -5.97 -28.91
N ARG A 56 -3.86 -7.24 -28.81
CA ARG A 56 -3.79 -8.01 -27.55
C ARG A 56 -2.37 -8.24 -27.03
N LEU A 57 -1.36 -8.08 -27.89
CA LEU A 57 0.05 -8.20 -27.50
C LEU A 57 0.60 -6.89 -26.91
N VAL A 58 -0.09 -5.75 -27.10
CA VAL A 58 0.35 -4.46 -26.59
C VAL A 58 0.45 -4.45 -25.07
N PRO A 59 -0.57 -4.86 -24.28
CA PRO A 59 -0.45 -4.91 -22.83
C PRO A 59 0.65 -5.88 -22.36
N VAL A 60 0.85 -7.00 -23.06
CA VAL A 60 1.92 -7.96 -22.76
C VAL A 60 3.28 -7.32 -22.94
N ALA A 61 3.53 -6.69 -24.09
CA ALA A 61 4.80 -6.03 -24.38
C ALA A 61 5.06 -4.83 -23.46
N LEU A 62 4.02 -4.01 -23.19
CA LEU A 62 4.11 -2.84 -22.33
C LEU A 62 4.52 -3.23 -20.90
N THR A 63 3.81 -4.20 -20.30
CA THR A 63 4.08 -4.61 -18.92
C THR A 63 5.39 -5.38 -18.81
N ALA A 64 5.74 -6.21 -19.80
CA ALA A 64 7.04 -6.90 -19.86
C ALA A 64 8.21 -5.91 -19.92
N ALA A 65 8.15 -4.94 -20.84
CA ALA A 65 9.18 -3.92 -21.01
C ALA A 65 9.25 -3.02 -19.75
N GLY A 66 8.10 -2.59 -19.23
CA GLY A 66 8.00 -1.78 -18.01
C GLY A 66 8.64 -2.48 -16.80
N ALA A 67 8.31 -3.75 -16.57
CA ALA A 67 8.90 -4.55 -15.48
C ALA A 67 10.42 -4.70 -15.64
N ALA A 68 10.89 -5.00 -16.86
CA ALA A 68 12.33 -5.14 -17.16
C ALA A 68 13.10 -3.83 -16.91
N VAL A 69 12.60 -2.70 -17.42
CA VAL A 69 13.22 -1.38 -17.24
C VAL A 69 13.20 -0.95 -15.78
N ALA A 70 12.07 -1.08 -15.10
CA ALA A 70 11.96 -0.75 -13.69
C ALA A 70 12.90 -1.57 -12.81
N CYS A 71 13.01 -2.89 -13.06
CA CYS A 71 13.97 -3.76 -12.40
C CYS A 71 15.42 -3.34 -12.68
N ALA A 72 15.77 -3.03 -13.95
CA ALA A 72 17.10 -2.57 -14.33
C ALA A 72 17.49 -1.23 -13.67
N ILE A 73 16.54 -0.33 -13.48
CA ILE A 73 16.75 0.92 -12.74
C ILE A 73 16.92 0.64 -11.25
N ALA A 74 16.03 -0.16 -10.64
CA ALA A 74 16.01 -0.41 -9.20
C ALA A 74 17.29 -1.10 -8.72
N ARG A 75 17.83 -2.06 -9.47
CA ARG A 75 19.06 -2.80 -9.10
C ARG A 75 20.31 -1.92 -8.95
N ARG A 76 20.27 -0.66 -9.42
CA ARG A 76 21.41 0.28 -9.32
C ARG A 76 21.58 0.89 -7.93
N VAL A 77 20.54 0.82 -7.09
CA VAL A 77 20.57 1.38 -5.73
C VAL A 77 20.11 0.33 -4.73
N PRO A 78 20.89 0.04 -3.69
CA PRO A 78 20.48 -0.87 -2.62
C PRO A 78 19.14 -0.45 -2.02
N HIS A 79 18.31 -1.43 -1.66
CA HIS A 79 16.97 -1.27 -1.07
C HIS A 79 15.94 -0.54 -1.96
N ALA A 80 16.25 -0.20 -3.23
CA ALA A 80 15.27 0.37 -4.15
C ALA A 80 14.21 -0.64 -4.62
N PRO A 81 14.49 -1.95 -4.82
CA PRO A 81 13.45 -2.94 -5.13
C PRO A 81 12.41 -3.10 -4.01
N GLY A 82 11.19 -3.52 -4.40
CA GLY A 82 10.09 -3.79 -3.48
C GLY A 82 9.46 -2.55 -2.84
N SER A 83 8.77 -2.75 -1.73
CA SER A 83 8.05 -1.69 -1.00
C SER A 83 9.01 -0.66 -0.38
N GLY A 84 10.00 -1.12 0.37
CA GLY A 84 10.89 -0.27 1.16
C GLY A 84 10.41 -0.04 2.59
N ILE A 85 9.18 -0.40 2.96
CA ILE A 85 8.66 -0.29 4.34
C ILE A 85 9.53 -1.11 5.29
N GLN A 86 9.88 -2.33 4.94
CA GLN A 86 10.78 -3.19 5.70
C GLN A 86 12.16 -2.57 5.93
N HIS A 87 12.64 -1.73 5.01
CA HIS A 87 13.89 -0.99 5.20
C HIS A 87 13.72 0.17 6.17
N VAL A 88 12.60 0.91 6.11
CA VAL A 88 12.28 1.98 7.08
C VAL A 88 12.22 1.41 8.50
N GLU A 89 11.61 0.24 8.67
CA GLU A 89 11.57 -0.48 9.94
C GLU A 89 12.97 -0.93 10.40
N ALA A 90 13.79 -1.47 9.50
CA ALA A 90 15.16 -1.88 9.82
C ALA A 90 16.03 -0.69 10.29
N VAL A 91 15.87 0.49 9.69
CA VAL A 91 16.56 1.72 10.14
C VAL A 91 16.08 2.15 11.53
N TRP A 92 14.77 2.07 11.81
CA TRP A 92 14.24 2.35 13.14
C TRP A 92 14.84 1.41 14.19
N ARG A 93 14.92 0.13 13.89
CA ARG A 93 15.50 -0.90 14.76
C ARG A 93 17.03 -0.89 14.81
N GLN A 94 17.69 0.01 14.07
CA GLN A 94 19.16 0.10 13.95
C GLN A 94 19.81 -1.16 13.33
N GLU A 95 19.06 -1.86 12.51
CA GLU A 95 19.51 -3.05 11.78
C GLU A 95 20.05 -2.70 10.38
N SER A 96 19.82 -1.49 9.90
CA SER A 96 20.28 -0.99 8.61
C SER A 96 20.58 0.51 8.66
N GLU A 97 21.43 0.97 7.77
CA GLU A 97 21.67 2.40 7.56
C GLU A 97 20.56 3.04 6.73
N SER A 98 20.36 4.36 6.92
CA SER A 98 19.37 5.09 6.12
C SER A 98 19.79 5.16 4.64
N ALA A 99 18.81 5.05 3.74
CA ALA A 99 19.04 5.10 2.31
C ALA A 99 19.74 6.39 1.85
N SER A 100 20.55 6.26 0.80
CA SER A 100 21.19 7.40 0.16
C SER A 100 20.18 8.27 -0.61
N ALA A 101 20.52 9.53 -0.88
CA ALA A 101 19.68 10.43 -1.68
C ALA A 101 19.41 9.90 -3.12
N ARG A 102 20.26 9.02 -3.63
CA ARG A 102 20.08 8.35 -4.94
C ARG A 102 18.83 7.47 -4.97
N LEU A 103 18.31 7.09 -3.81
CA LEU A 103 17.07 6.32 -3.72
C LEU A 103 15.88 7.07 -4.32
N LEU A 104 15.76 8.38 -4.08
CA LEU A 104 14.60 9.16 -4.51
C LEU A 104 14.33 9.06 -6.03
N PRO A 105 15.25 9.45 -6.92
CA PRO A 105 15.01 9.39 -8.36
C PRO A 105 14.83 7.96 -8.86
N VAL A 106 15.54 6.98 -8.29
CA VAL A 106 15.44 5.57 -8.69
C VAL A 106 14.09 4.98 -8.27
N LYS A 107 13.63 5.28 -7.05
CA LYS A 107 12.35 4.83 -6.53
C LYS A 107 11.18 5.49 -7.27
N PHE A 108 11.30 6.80 -7.56
CA PHE A 108 10.31 7.56 -8.32
C PHE A 108 10.18 7.02 -9.75
N ALA A 109 11.26 7.00 -10.53
CA ALA A 109 11.21 6.57 -11.92
C ALA A 109 10.88 5.07 -12.04
N GLY A 110 11.53 4.22 -11.24
CA GLY A 110 11.28 2.78 -11.25
C GLY A 110 9.86 2.42 -10.82
N GLY A 111 9.33 3.10 -9.79
CA GLY A 111 7.94 2.90 -9.32
C GLY A 111 6.92 3.38 -10.35
N LEU A 112 7.14 4.56 -10.95
CA LEU A 112 6.27 5.09 -12.00
C LEU A 112 6.18 4.12 -13.19
N ILE A 113 7.31 3.59 -13.64
CA ILE A 113 7.35 2.65 -14.77
C ILE A 113 6.71 1.31 -14.38
N ALA A 114 7.05 0.75 -13.20
CA ALA A 114 6.53 -0.56 -12.77
C ALA A 114 5.00 -0.54 -12.57
N ILE A 115 4.50 0.43 -11.79
CA ILE A 115 3.08 0.53 -11.47
C ILE A 115 2.30 1.05 -12.70
N GLY A 116 2.83 2.07 -13.37
CA GLY A 116 2.21 2.66 -14.56
C GLY A 116 2.07 1.67 -15.71
N SER A 117 3.00 0.71 -15.89
CA SER A 117 2.86 -0.34 -16.88
C SER A 117 1.84 -1.42 -16.54
N GLY A 118 1.29 -1.43 -15.31
CA GLY A 118 0.18 -2.29 -14.89
C GLY A 118 0.52 -3.47 -14.01
N LEU A 119 1.75 -3.56 -13.45
CA LEU A 119 2.05 -4.55 -12.42
C LEU A 119 1.07 -4.39 -11.23
N VAL A 120 0.73 -5.51 -10.58
CA VAL A 120 -0.16 -5.53 -9.40
C VAL A 120 0.63 -5.09 -8.18
N LEU A 121 0.90 -3.79 -8.12
CA LEU A 121 1.72 -3.13 -7.11
C LEU A 121 1.09 -1.79 -6.72
N GLY A 122 1.32 -1.39 -5.45
CA GLY A 122 0.84 -0.13 -4.89
C GLY A 122 1.92 0.95 -4.83
N ARG A 123 1.48 2.19 -4.84
CA ARG A 123 2.30 3.42 -4.77
C ARG A 123 2.81 3.74 -3.36
N GLU A 124 2.19 3.19 -2.32
CA GLU A 124 2.39 3.57 -0.93
C GLU A 124 3.81 3.25 -0.45
N GLY A 125 4.27 2.03 -0.71
CA GLY A 125 5.63 1.61 -0.36
C GLY A 125 6.71 2.54 -0.91
N PRO A 126 6.73 2.82 -2.21
CA PRO A 126 7.61 3.82 -2.79
C PRO A 126 7.54 5.18 -2.11
N ILE A 127 6.34 5.72 -1.84
CA ILE A 127 6.18 7.05 -1.24
C ILE A 127 6.65 7.04 0.23
N VAL A 128 6.33 6.01 1.01
CA VAL A 128 6.84 5.81 2.38
C VAL A 128 8.37 5.81 2.40
N HIS A 129 8.99 5.05 1.50
CA HIS A 129 10.44 4.93 1.45
C HIS A 129 11.12 6.24 1.00
N MET A 130 10.55 6.94 0.02
CA MET A 130 11.02 8.26 -0.39
C MET A 130 10.87 9.28 0.73
N GLY A 131 9.74 9.28 1.44
CA GLY A 131 9.51 10.13 2.61
C GLY A 131 10.55 9.90 3.71
N ALA A 132 10.83 8.66 4.05
CA ALA A 132 11.84 8.28 5.03
C ALA A 132 13.26 8.74 4.59
N ALA A 133 13.60 8.59 3.31
CA ALA A 133 14.87 9.06 2.77
C ALA A 133 15.01 10.60 2.84
N ILE A 134 13.93 11.33 2.56
CA ILE A 134 13.86 12.80 2.74
C ILE A 134 14.07 13.14 4.21
N GLY A 135 13.43 12.43 5.14
CA GLY A 135 13.59 12.60 6.59
C GLY A 135 15.03 12.43 7.04
N SER A 136 15.70 11.38 6.58
CA SER A 136 17.13 11.16 6.86
C SER A 136 18.01 12.29 6.32
N GLY A 137 17.76 12.73 5.08
CA GLY A 137 18.48 13.84 4.45
C GLY A 137 18.29 15.16 5.19
N ALA A 138 17.06 15.44 5.63
CA ALA A 138 16.69 16.62 6.38
C ALA A 138 17.31 16.61 7.79
N GLY A 139 17.30 15.46 8.47
CA GLY A 139 17.92 15.30 9.79
C GLY A 139 19.42 15.60 9.76
N ARG A 140 20.14 15.07 8.76
CA ARG A 140 21.58 15.39 8.57
C ARG A 140 21.83 16.86 8.30
N ARG A 141 21.09 17.49 7.36
CA ARG A 141 21.23 18.93 7.05
C ARG A 141 20.79 19.80 8.22
N GLY A 142 19.74 19.36 8.93
CA GLY A 142 19.26 19.99 10.15
C GLY A 142 20.20 19.84 11.34
N ARG A 143 21.31 19.07 11.22
CA ARG A 143 22.24 18.76 12.31
C ARG A 143 21.51 18.30 13.58
N LEU A 144 20.50 17.43 13.39
CA LEU A 144 19.80 16.80 14.50
C LEU A 144 20.69 15.72 15.12
N ASP A 145 20.47 15.44 16.41
CA ASP A 145 21.12 14.28 17.03
C ASP A 145 20.62 12.96 16.42
N ALA A 146 21.30 11.87 16.74
CA ALA A 146 21.03 10.57 16.13
C ALA A 146 19.60 10.06 16.43
N GLU A 147 19.06 10.37 17.61
CA GLU A 147 17.70 9.94 17.99
C GLU A 147 16.64 10.75 17.24
N ASP A 148 16.74 12.07 17.22
CA ASP A 148 15.85 12.95 16.47
C ASP A 148 15.90 12.68 14.96
N ALA A 149 17.09 12.42 14.41
CA ALA A 149 17.26 12.08 13.00
C ALA A 149 16.56 10.76 12.64
N ARG A 150 16.63 9.75 13.52
CA ARG A 150 15.93 8.47 13.35
C ARG A 150 14.43 8.62 13.51
N MET A 151 13.95 9.39 14.51
CA MET A 151 12.54 9.72 14.64
C MET A 151 12.00 10.45 13.41
N LEU A 152 12.78 11.41 12.86
CA LEU A 152 12.38 12.14 11.67
C LEU A 152 12.33 11.26 10.42
N HIS A 153 13.28 10.33 10.25
CA HIS A 153 13.25 9.31 9.19
C HIS A 153 11.92 8.55 9.20
N THR A 154 11.56 8.04 10.36
CA THR A 154 10.35 7.23 10.55
C THR A 154 9.08 8.07 10.42
N ALA A 155 9.04 9.26 11.03
CA ALA A 155 7.92 10.18 10.95
C ALA A 155 7.61 10.60 9.51
N LEU A 156 8.63 10.85 8.69
CA LEU A 156 8.45 11.23 7.29
C LEU A 156 8.14 10.02 6.39
N GLY A 157 8.47 8.80 6.81
CA GLY A 157 7.90 7.59 6.23
C GLY A 157 6.38 7.55 6.39
N GLY A 158 5.87 7.83 7.61
CA GLY A 158 4.44 7.99 7.86
C GLY A 158 3.80 9.14 7.09
N ALA A 159 4.50 10.27 6.93
CA ALA A 159 4.07 11.36 6.07
C ALA A 159 3.93 10.94 4.60
N GLY A 160 4.82 10.06 4.12
CA GLY A 160 4.70 9.44 2.80
C GLY A 160 3.42 8.62 2.65
N LEU A 161 3.05 7.81 3.65
CA LEU A 161 1.78 7.07 3.65
C LEU A 161 0.58 8.02 3.68
N ALA A 162 0.66 9.07 4.51
CA ALA A 162 -0.39 10.08 4.60
C ALA A 162 -0.65 10.76 3.25
N VAL A 163 0.39 11.07 2.48
CA VAL A 163 0.25 11.61 1.11
C VAL A 163 -0.32 10.58 0.15
N ALA A 164 0.11 9.32 0.24
CA ALA A 164 -0.37 8.26 -0.64
C ALA A 164 -1.89 8.08 -0.58
N PHE A 165 -2.48 8.25 0.60
CA PHE A 165 -3.91 8.01 0.87
C PHE A 165 -4.70 9.26 1.28
N THR A 166 -4.08 10.43 1.34
CA THR A 166 -4.67 11.66 1.90
C THR A 166 -5.19 11.43 3.33
N ALA A 167 -4.44 10.65 4.13
CA ALA A 167 -4.83 10.11 5.44
C ALA A 167 -3.79 10.44 6.51
N PRO A 168 -3.78 11.64 7.10
CA PRO A 168 -2.78 12.06 8.08
C PRO A 168 -2.78 11.22 9.36
N LEU A 169 -3.96 10.81 9.87
CA LEU A 169 -4.06 9.97 11.06
C LEU A 169 -3.67 8.52 10.74
N GLY A 170 -4.04 8.01 9.57
CA GLY A 170 -3.58 6.71 9.08
C GLY A 170 -2.05 6.64 9.00
N GLY A 171 -1.39 7.71 8.51
CA GLY A 171 0.07 7.81 8.48
C GLY A 171 0.72 7.85 9.86
N LEU A 172 0.09 8.52 10.84
CA LEU A 172 0.53 8.52 12.23
C LEU A 172 0.42 7.13 12.86
N LEU A 173 -0.74 6.50 12.75
CA LEU A 173 -0.97 5.18 13.34
C LEU A 173 -0.06 4.12 12.74
N PHE A 174 0.20 4.20 11.44
CA PHE A 174 1.16 3.33 10.76
C PHE A 174 2.58 3.44 11.35
N VAL A 175 3.04 4.65 11.68
CA VAL A 175 4.32 4.84 12.37
C VAL A 175 4.31 4.19 13.75
N CYS A 176 3.24 4.39 14.50
CA CYS A 176 3.16 3.88 15.88
C CYS A 176 2.98 2.36 15.94
N GLU A 177 2.13 1.81 15.08
CA GLU A 177 1.70 0.42 15.14
C GLU A 177 2.60 -0.51 14.33
N GLU A 178 2.89 -0.16 13.08
CA GLU A 178 3.64 -1.02 12.16
C GLU A 178 5.16 -0.78 12.26
N ILE A 179 5.63 0.46 12.06
CA ILE A 179 7.06 0.70 11.94
C ILE A 179 7.77 0.57 13.29
N THR A 180 7.18 1.12 14.35
CA THR A 180 7.88 1.27 15.63
C THR A 180 7.39 0.35 16.73
N GLY A 181 6.13 -0.07 16.69
CA GLY A 181 5.48 -0.82 17.77
C GLY A 181 5.40 -0.03 19.08
N THR A 182 5.57 1.31 19.04
CA THR A 182 5.65 2.15 20.25
C THR A 182 4.96 3.49 20.07
N VAL A 183 4.38 4.01 21.15
CA VAL A 183 3.78 5.35 21.20
C VAL A 183 4.66 6.26 22.05
N ARG A 184 5.55 7.02 21.39
CA ARG A 184 6.42 8.02 22.03
C ARG A 184 5.87 9.41 21.73
N PRO A 185 5.57 10.26 22.74
CA PRO A 185 4.95 11.57 22.51
C PRO A 185 5.71 12.45 21.51
N ARG A 186 7.05 12.43 21.56
CA ARG A 186 7.91 13.20 20.63
C ARG A 186 7.78 12.69 19.19
N LEU A 187 7.79 11.38 18.98
CA LEU A 187 7.61 10.77 17.66
C LEU A 187 6.21 11.07 17.10
N VAL A 188 5.16 10.95 17.95
CA VAL A 188 3.77 11.29 17.59
C VAL A 188 3.68 12.73 17.08
N LEU A 189 4.25 13.70 17.83
CA LEU A 189 4.21 15.11 17.43
C LEU A 189 5.01 15.38 16.15
N LEU A 190 6.21 14.80 15.99
CA LEU A 190 7.00 14.92 14.75
C LEU A 190 6.25 14.32 13.56
N THR A 191 5.60 13.18 13.75
CA THR A 191 4.80 12.53 12.69
C THR A 191 3.59 13.38 12.33
N LEU A 192 2.86 13.92 13.31
CA LEU A 192 1.73 14.82 13.04
C LEU A 192 2.15 16.06 12.26
N VAL A 193 3.24 16.72 12.66
CA VAL A 193 3.76 17.86 11.91
C VAL A 193 4.13 17.45 10.48
N GLY A 194 4.83 16.34 10.30
CA GLY A 194 5.22 15.82 8.99
C GLY A 194 4.02 15.44 8.11
N THR A 195 3.04 14.69 8.65
CA THR A 195 1.85 14.25 7.90
C THR A 195 0.96 15.42 7.50
N LEU A 196 0.70 16.37 8.43
CA LEU A 196 -0.16 17.52 8.16
C LEU A 196 0.46 18.44 7.09
N THR A 197 1.75 18.76 7.21
CA THR A 197 2.43 19.60 6.22
C THR A 197 2.55 18.91 4.87
N ALA A 198 2.81 17.59 4.85
CA ALA A 198 2.91 16.83 3.61
C ALA A 198 1.56 16.74 2.90
N VAL A 199 0.48 16.43 3.60
CA VAL A 199 -0.87 16.37 3.04
C VAL A 199 -1.32 17.76 2.57
N ALA A 200 -1.11 18.82 3.36
CA ALA A 200 -1.47 20.17 2.97
C ALA A 200 -0.79 20.63 1.66
N VAL A 201 0.50 20.27 1.48
CA VAL A 201 1.24 20.61 0.26
C VAL A 201 0.89 19.71 -0.92
N SER A 202 0.51 18.44 -0.68
CA SER A 202 0.12 17.55 -1.77
C SER A 202 -1.27 17.85 -2.34
N ARG A 203 -2.22 18.41 -1.56
CA ARG A 203 -3.59 18.71 -1.99
C ARG A 203 -3.69 19.55 -3.27
N PRO A 204 -2.96 20.66 -3.44
CA PRO A 204 -3.00 21.43 -4.69
C PRO A 204 -2.56 20.64 -5.93
N ILE A 205 -1.79 19.55 -5.75
CA ILE A 205 -1.28 18.71 -6.83
C ILE A 205 -2.27 17.60 -7.20
N VAL A 206 -2.84 16.95 -6.18
CA VAL A 206 -3.68 15.74 -6.37
C VAL A 206 -5.17 15.99 -6.19
N GLY A 207 -5.58 17.21 -5.80
CA GLY A 207 -6.96 17.57 -5.51
C GLY A 207 -7.39 17.28 -4.08
N ASP A 208 -8.60 17.74 -3.74
CA ASP A 208 -9.20 17.61 -2.39
C ASP A 208 -10.13 16.39 -2.25
N ALA A 209 -10.32 15.61 -3.33
CA ALA A 209 -11.19 14.46 -3.31
C ALA A 209 -10.62 13.34 -2.41
N LEU A 210 -11.51 12.55 -1.82
CA LEU A 210 -11.14 11.32 -1.15
C LEU A 210 -10.47 10.37 -2.16
N VAL A 211 -9.52 9.58 -1.70
CA VAL A 211 -8.77 8.65 -2.58
C VAL A 211 -9.69 7.55 -3.12
N LEU A 212 -10.57 7.03 -2.29
CA LEU A 212 -11.54 6.01 -2.64
C LEU A 212 -12.93 6.41 -2.09
N PRO A 213 -13.62 7.37 -2.72
CA PRO A 213 -14.89 7.84 -2.21
C PRO A 213 -15.92 6.70 -2.18
N MET A 214 -16.59 6.56 -1.04
CA MET A 214 -17.66 5.58 -0.86
C MET A 214 -19.02 6.29 -0.92
N ALA A 215 -20.02 5.60 -1.48
CA ALA A 215 -21.40 6.06 -1.38
C ALA A 215 -21.81 6.24 0.09
N ALA A 216 -22.60 7.26 0.39
CA ALA A 216 -23.08 7.49 1.75
C ALA A 216 -23.89 6.28 2.21
N VAL A 217 -23.45 5.65 3.29
CA VAL A 217 -24.13 4.49 3.90
C VAL A 217 -24.59 4.86 5.31
N PRO A 218 -25.78 4.41 5.73
CA PRO A 218 -26.20 4.56 7.12
C PRO A 218 -25.31 3.71 8.04
N ALA A 219 -25.24 4.08 9.32
CA ALA A 219 -24.55 3.28 10.31
C ALA A 219 -25.21 1.87 10.39
N PRO A 220 -24.43 0.79 10.23
CA PRO A 220 -24.95 -0.56 10.32
C PRO A 220 -25.57 -0.82 11.71
N PRO A 221 -26.72 -1.52 11.76
CA PRO A 221 -27.30 -1.92 13.05
C PRO A 221 -26.35 -2.83 13.84
N LEU A 222 -26.37 -2.75 15.17
CA LEU A 222 -25.46 -3.52 16.04
C LEU A 222 -25.57 -5.03 15.86
N TRP A 223 -26.77 -5.55 15.49
CA TRP A 223 -26.96 -6.98 15.23
C TRP A 223 -26.13 -7.50 14.05
N MET A 224 -25.60 -6.64 13.18
CA MET A 224 -24.70 -7.02 12.10
C MET A 224 -23.24 -7.21 12.52
N LEU A 225 -22.83 -6.81 13.74
CA LEU A 225 -21.47 -6.96 14.21
C LEU A 225 -20.93 -8.40 14.13
N PRO A 226 -21.71 -9.46 14.45
CA PRO A 226 -21.26 -10.84 14.23
C PRO A 226 -20.92 -11.17 12.78
N LEU A 227 -21.57 -10.57 11.80
CA LEU A 227 -21.26 -10.76 10.37
C LEU A 227 -19.95 -10.07 9.99
N PHE A 228 -19.70 -8.87 10.52
CA PHE A 228 -18.43 -8.18 10.33
C PHE A 228 -17.28 -8.89 11.06
N LEU A 229 -17.56 -9.46 12.24
CA LEU A 229 -16.59 -10.31 12.93
C LEU A 229 -16.24 -11.55 12.09
N LEU A 230 -17.24 -12.23 11.51
CA LEU A 230 -17.02 -13.36 10.62
C LEU A 230 -16.23 -12.98 9.36
N CYS A 231 -16.58 -11.83 8.75
CA CYS A 231 -15.82 -11.26 7.65
C CYS A 231 -14.35 -11.04 8.05
N GLY A 232 -14.08 -10.53 9.25
CA GLY A 232 -12.74 -10.35 9.82
C GLY A 232 -12.01 -11.67 10.06
N VAL A 233 -12.64 -12.66 10.66
CA VAL A 233 -12.06 -13.99 10.88
C VAL A 233 -11.61 -14.63 9.55
N THR A 234 -12.49 -14.61 8.57
CA THR A 234 -12.18 -15.19 7.24
C THR A 234 -11.15 -14.36 6.47
N ALA A 235 -11.17 -13.02 6.61
CA ALA A 235 -10.15 -12.13 6.07
C ALA A 235 -8.77 -12.36 6.70
N GLY A 236 -8.71 -12.66 8.01
CA GLY A 236 -7.47 -13.01 8.69
C GLY A 236 -6.86 -14.30 8.15
N ALA A 237 -7.67 -15.33 7.89
CA ALA A 237 -7.21 -16.58 7.27
C ALA A 237 -6.72 -16.33 5.82
N LEU A 238 -7.44 -15.52 5.05
CA LEU A 238 -7.04 -15.11 3.71
C LEU A 238 -5.70 -14.34 3.74
N GLY A 239 -5.54 -13.43 4.72
CA GLY A 239 -4.31 -12.66 4.91
C GLY A 239 -3.11 -13.54 5.27
N ALA A 240 -3.30 -14.53 6.14
CA ALA A 240 -2.26 -15.52 6.49
C ALA A 240 -1.81 -16.31 5.25
N ALA A 241 -2.77 -16.78 4.44
CA ALA A 241 -2.49 -17.48 3.19
C ALA A 241 -1.76 -16.58 2.18
N TYR A 242 -2.15 -15.30 2.08
CA TYR A 242 -1.49 -14.34 1.19
C TYR A 242 -0.05 -14.07 1.62
N SER A 243 0.21 -13.86 2.93
CA SER A 243 1.57 -13.68 3.46
C SER A 243 2.47 -14.87 3.13
N ALA A 244 1.97 -16.09 3.33
CA ALA A 244 2.69 -17.31 2.97
C ALA A 244 2.97 -17.39 1.46
N LEU A 245 2.01 -16.98 0.62
CA LEU A 245 2.17 -16.96 -0.84
C LEU A 245 3.21 -15.93 -1.28
N VAL A 246 3.24 -14.73 -0.68
CA VAL A 246 4.26 -13.70 -0.94
C VAL A 246 5.65 -14.25 -0.67
N VAL A 247 5.87 -14.85 0.51
CA VAL A 247 7.16 -15.41 0.90
C VAL A 247 7.56 -16.57 0.00
N GLY A 248 6.66 -17.54 -0.22
CA GLY A 248 6.91 -18.70 -1.07
C GLY A 248 7.21 -18.33 -2.52
N THR A 249 6.54 -17.29 -3.07
CA THR A 249 6.81 -16.78 -4.41
C THR A 249 8.20 -16.16 -4.49
N LEU A 250 8.59 -15.37 -3.48
CA LEU A 250 9.93 -14.78 -3.42
C LEU A 250 11.01 -15.87 -3.30
N GLU A 251 10.82 -16.89 -2.47
CA GLU A 251 11.75 -18.01 -2.33
C GLU A 251 11.90 -18.80 -3.63
N THR A 252 10.77 -19.08 -4.29
CA THR A 252 10.78 -19.77 -5.58
C THR A 252 11.54 -18.98 -6.63
N CYS A 253 11.30 -17.65 -6.70
CA CYS A 253 12.02 -16.78 -7.59
C CYS A 253 13.53 -16.70 -7.28
N ASP A 254 13.92 -16.78 -6.01
CA ASP A 254 15.35 -16.78 -5.65
C ASP A 254 16.07 -18.06 -6.04
N ARG A 255 15.37 -19.20 -6.06
CA ARG A 255 15.94 -20.48 -6.57
C ARG A 255 16.23 -20.44 -8.08
N LEU A 256 15.61 -19.52 -8.82
CA LEU A 256 15.84 -19.33 -10.26
C LEU A 256 17.15 -18.56 -10.55
N THR A 257 18.27 -19.00 -9.99
CA THR A 257 19.58 -18.33 -10.11
C THR A 257 20.11 -18.25 -11.53
N ARG A 258 19.72 -19.18 -12.41
CA ARG A 258 20.16 -19.24 -13.81
C ARG A 258 19.48 -18.17 -14.68
N VAL A 259 18.33 -17.62 -14.26
CA VAL A 259 17.61 -16.61 -15.03
C VAL A 259 18.01 -15.21 -14.55
N PRO A 260 18.56 -14.35 -15.43
CA PRO A 260 18.88 -12.97 -15.05
C PRO A 260 17.66 -12.24 -14.47
N LEU A 261 17.88 -11.46 -13.41
CA LEU A 261 16.82 -10.77 -12.68
C LEU A 261 15.89 -9.95 -13.59
N VAL A 262 16.48 -9.22 -14.56
CA VAL A 262 15.73 -8.41 -15.53
C VAL A 262 14.88 -9.28 -16.47
N ALA A 263 15.39 -10.42 -16.90
CA ALA A 263 14.64 -11.36 -17.75
C ALA A 263 13.46 -11.96 -16.96
N ARG A 264 13.68 -12.31 -15.68
CA ARG A 264 12.60 -12.76 -14.79
C ARG A 264 11.53 -11.70 -14.61
N ALA A 265 11.92 -10.43 -14.40
CA ALA A 265 10.99 -9.31 -14.33
C ALA A 265 10.18 -9.17 -15.64
N ALA A 266 10.82 -9.29 -16.80
CA ALA A 266 10.14 -9.25 -18.09
C ALA A 266 9.11 -10.38 -18.25
N VAL A 267 9.44 -11.61 -17.84
CA VAL A 267 8.51 -12.76 -17.90
C VAL A 267 7.32 -12.53 -16.95
N ILE A 268 7.56 -12.07 -15.72
CA ILE A 268 6.48 -11.73 -14.79
C ILE A 268 5.60 -10.62 -15.37
N GLY A 269 6.22 -9.57 -15.93
CA GLY A 269 5.49 -8.50 -16.60
C GLY A 269 4.65 -9.00 -17.78
N ALA A 270 5.19 -9.92 -18.59
CA ALA A 270 4.45 -10.53 -19.70
C ALA A 270 3.21 -11.31 -19.22
N LEU A 271 3.34 -12.09 -18.14
CA LEU A 271 2.22 -12.82 -17.54
C LEU A 271 1.14 -11.86 -17.01
N VAL A 272 1.52 -10.79 -16.31
CA VAL A 272 0.58 -9.77 -15.83
C VAL A 272 -0.05 -9.01 -16.99
N GLY A 273 0.74 -8.68 -18.02
CA GLY A 273 0.22 -8.05 -19.25
C GLY A 273 -0.76 -8.95 -20.01
N ALA A 274 -0.56 -10.27 -20.00
CA ALA A 274 -1.51 -11.22 -20.55
C ALA A 274 -2.84 -11.20 -19.76
N LEU A 275 -2.81 -11.12 -18.43
CA LEU A 275 -4.02 -10.93 -17.61
C LEU A 275 -4.73 -9.61 -17.97
N MET A 276 -3.98 -8.52 -18.16
CA MET A 276 -4.52 -7.22 -18.57
C MET A 276 -5.22 -7.28 -19.93
N ALA A 277 -4.70 -8.11 -20.86
CA ALA A 277 -5.32 -8.31 -22.16
C ALA A 277 -6.68 -9.01 -22.11
N PHE A 278 -6.97 -9.72 -21.03
CA PHE A 278 -8.29 -10.33 -20.78
C PHE A 278 -9.25 -9.33 -20.10
N ASP A 279 -8.81 -8.72 -19.00
CA ASP A 279 -9.59 -7.73 -18.26
C ASP A 279 -8.63 -6.81 -17.47
N PRO A 280 -8.62 -5.49 -17.76
CA PRO A 280 -7.81 -4.53 -17.02
C PRO A 280 -8.06 -4.51 -15.50
N LEU A 281 -9.24 -4.90 -15.03
CA LEU A 281 -9.56 -4.99 -13.60
C LEU A 281 -8.75 -6.06 -12.86
N LEU A 282 -8.15 -7.02 -13.58
CA LEU A 282 -7.29 -8.07 -13.00
C LEU A 282 -5.91 -7.57 -12.62
N THR A 283 -5.51 -6.37 -13.06
CA THR A 283 -4.13 -5.87 -12.94
C THR A 283 -4.07 -4.47 -12.31
N GLY A 284 -2.85 -3.90 -12.23
CA GLY A 284 -2.64 -2.60 -11.57
C GLY A 284 -2.84 -2.65 -10.06
N GLY A 285 -2.76 -1.50 -9.39
CA GLY A 285 -2.93 -1.36 -7.93
C GLY A 285 -4.29 -1.82 -7.42
N GLY A 286 -5.33 -1.66 -8.22
CA GLY A 286 -6.71 -2.04 -7.89
C GLY A 286 -7.57 -0.87 -7.44
N ASP A 287 -7.11 0.36 -7.65
CA ASP A 287 -7.86 1.58 -7.26
C ASP A 287 -9.22 1.62 -7.97
N GLN A 288 -9.27 1.48 -9.31
CA GLN A 288 -10.53 1.45 -10.08
C GLN A 288 -11.49 0.35 -9.65
N LEU A 289 -10.96 -0.84 -9.34
CA LEU A 289 -11.76 -1.96 -8.84
C LEU A 289 -12.35 -1.64 -7.47
N SER A 290 -11.54 -1.09 -6.56
CA SER A 290 -11.97 -0.70 -5.21
C SER A 290 -13.02 0.41 -5.26
N GLU A 291 -12.83 1.43 -6.09
CA GLU A 291 -13.81 2.50 -6.32
C GLU A 291 -15.15 1.94 -6.82
N ARG A 292 -15.12 1.05 -7.81
CA ARG A 292 -16.31 0.41 -8.34
C ARG A 292 -17.08 -0.37 -7.28
N LEU A 293 -16.38 -1.12 -6.42
CA LEU A 293 -17.00 -1.91 -5.35
C LEU A 293 -17.54 -1.02 -4.22
N LEU A 294 -16.83 0.06 -3.86
CA LEU A 294 -17.25 1.04 -2.87
C LEU A 294 -18.45 1.91 -3.36
N ALA A 295 -18.56 2.12 -4.67
CA ALA A 295 -19.72 2.77 -5.27
C ALA A 295 -20.94 1.83 -5.33
N GLY A 296 -20.84 0.58 -4.88
CA GLY A 296 -21.91 -0.41 -4.96
C GLY A 296 -22.10 -1.03 -6.36
N GLY A 297 -21.10 -0.83 -7.25
CA GLY A 297 -21.08 -1.40 -8.60
C GLY A 297 -21.03 -2.93 -8.56
N GLY A 298 -22.14 -3.58 -8.96
CA GLY A 298 -22.31 -5.03 -8.85
C GLY A 298 -21.41 -5.81 -9.81
N LEU A 299 -20.60 -6.69 -9.26
CA LEU A 299 -20.04 -7.84 -9.95
C LEU A 299 -20.77 -9.08 -9.47
N THR A 300 -20.95 -10.07 -10.34
CA THR A 300 -21.52 -11.37 -9.94
C THR A 300 -20.57 -12.06 -8.95
N ALA A 301 -21.09 -12.94 -8.07
CA ALA A 301 -20.27 -13.69 -7.14
C ALA A 301 -19.17 -14.50 -7.86
N ALA A 302 -19.45 -15.02 -9.04
CA ALA A 302 -18.48 -15.71 -9.89
C ALA A 302 -17.36 -14.75 -10.35
N ALA A 303 -17.67 -13.54 -10.83
CA ALA A 303 -16.69 -12.56 -11.23
C ALA A 303 -15.84 -12.08 -10.05
N LEU A 304 -16.46 -11.84 -8.87
CA LEU A 304 -15.74 -11.51 -7.64
C LEU A 304 -14.74 -12.61 -7.25
N THR A 305 -15.16 -13.87 -7.33
CA THR A 305 -14.28 -15.02 -7.00
C THR A 305 -13.11 -15.13 -7.98
N VAL A 306 -13.35 -14.98 -9.28
CA VAL A 306 -12.30 -15.02 -10.30
C VAL A 306 -11.32 -13.85 -10.11
N CYS A 307 -11.81 -12.62 -9.95
CA CYS A 307 -10.95 -11.45 -9.71
C CYS A 307 -10.13 -11.63 -8.43
N LEU A 308 -10.74 -12.11 -7.35
CA LEU A 308 -10.05 -12.40 -6.09
C LEU A 308 -8.91 -13.42 -6.30
N ALA A 309 -9.21 -14.57 -6.91
CA ALA A 309 -8.24 -15.63 -7.13
C ALA A 309 -7.06 -15.18 -8.01
N VAL A 310 -7.35 -14.47 -9.11
CA VAL A 310 -6.31 -13.96 -10.02
C VAL A 310 -5.44 -12.93 -9.31
N ARG A 311 -6.02 -11.93 -8.65
CA ARG A 311 -5.26 -10.87 -7.96
C ARG A 311 -4.51 -11.40 -6.75
N PHE A 312 -5.03 -12.44 -6.08
CA PHE A 312 -4.37 -13.12 -4.96
C PHE A 312 -3.02 -13.72 -5.38
N VAL A 313 -2.89 -14.20 -6.62
CA VAL A 313 -1.65 -14.75 -7.16
C VAL A 313 -0.82 -13.67 -7.86
N ALA A 314 -1.46 -12.77 -8.61
CA ALA A 314 -0.78 -11.75 -9.41
C ALA A 314 -0.02 -10.71 -8.55
N GLY A 315 -0.51 -10.40 -7.33
CA GLY A 315 0.17 -9.51 -6.40
C GLY A 315 1.54 -10.01 -5.95
N PRO A 316 1.64 -11.21 -5.32
CA PRO A 316 2.92 -11.82 -4.96
C PRO A 316 3.86 -12.00 -6.15
N LEU A 317 3.33 -12.41 -7.31
CA LEU A 317 4.11 -12.56 -8.53
C LEU A 317 4.69 -11.22 -9.00
N SER A 318 3.89 -10.14 -9.02
CA SER A 318 4.35 -8.79 -9.35
C SER A 318 5.40 -8.28 -8.38
N TYR A 319 5.24 -8.57 -7.08
CA TYR A 319 6.22 -8.19 -6.05
C TYR A 319 7.57 -8.90 -6.25
N ALA A 320 7.54 -10.13 -6.74
CA ALA A 320 8.74 -10.92 -7.06
C ALA A 320 9.49 -10.44 -8.32
N ALA A 321 8.94 -9.50 -9.09
CA ALA A 321 9.64 -8.86 -10.21
C ALA A 321 10.82 -7.97 -9.78
N ALA A 322 11.03 -7.76 -8.49
CA ALA A 322 12.09 -6.93 -7.91
C ALA A 322 12.09 -5.49 -8.47
N THR A 323 10.92 -4.95 -8.72
CA THR A 323 10.68 -3.56 -9.12
C THR A 323 10.25 -2.73 -7.90
N PRO A 324 10.38 -1.39 -7.91
CA PRO A 324 9.83 -0.56 -6.86
C PRO A 324 8.29 -0.59 -6.90
N GLY A 325 7.67 -0.99 -5.79
CA GLY A 325 6.22 -1.07 -5.62
C GLY A 325 5.86 -1.75 -4.31
N GLY A 326 4.68 -1.48 -3.78
CA GLY A 326 4.18 -1.98 -2.50
C GLY A 326 3.07 -3.00 -2.64
N LEU A 327 2.71 -3.63 -1.52
CA LEU A 327 1.60 -4.59 -1.43
C LEU A 327 0.30 -3.95 -0.92
N PHE A 328 0.32 -2.69 -0.42
CA PHE A 328 -0.82 -2.05 0.24
C PHE A 328 -2.07 -1.96 -0.65
N ALA A 329 -2.00 -1.23 -1.78
CA ALA A 329 -3.16 -1.08 -2.67
C ALA A 329 -3.69 -2.44 -3.18
N PRO A 330 -2.84 -3.39 -3.61
CA PRO A 330 -3.30 -4.74 -3.90
C PRO A 330 -4.04 -5.44 -2.75
N LEU A 331 -3.59 -5.25 -1.49
CA LEU A 331 -4.26 -5.81 -0.32
C LEU A 331 -5.62 -5.17 -0.08
N LEU A 332 -5.73 -3.85 -0.24
CA LEU A 332 -7.00 -3.15 -0.13
C LEU A 332 -7.99 -3.63 -1.20
N ALA A 333 -7.55 -3.79 -2.44
CA ALA A 333 -8.38 -4.32 -3.51
C ALA A 333 -8.84 -5.77 -3.26
N LEU A 334 -7.95 -6.63 -2.76
CA LEU A 334 -8.31 -7.99 -2.33
C LEU A 334 -9.34 -7.96 -1.20
N GLY A 335 -9.17 -7.02 -0.26
CA GLY A 335 -10.11 -6.84 0.84
C GLY A 335 -11.48 -6.35 0.37
N ALA A 336 -11.53 -5.40 -0.57
CA ALA A 336 -12.78 -4.95 -1.17
C ALA A 336 -13.52 -6.10 -1.88
N LEU A 337 -12.79 -6.92 -2.65
CA LEU A 337 -13.35 -8.12 -3.29
C LEU A 337 -13.87 -9.11 -2.26
N TRP A 338 -13.08 -9.40 -1.21
CA TRP A 338 -13.47 -10.32 -0.15
C TRP A 338 -14.71 -9.85 0.61
N GLY A 339 -14.75 -8.58 1.01
CA GLY A 339 -15.91 -8.00 1.68
C GLY A 339 -17.17 -8.03 0.82
N THR A 340 -17.06 -7.62 -0.46
CA THR A 340 -18.18 -7.67 -1.40
C THR A 340 -18.66 -9.11 -1.66
N LEU A 341 -17.74 -10.07 -1.79
CA LEU A 341 -18.06 -11.49 -1.93
C LEU A 341 -18.77 -12.02 -0.67
N THR A 342 -18.29 -11.66 0.51
CA THR A 342 -18.94 -12.02 1.78
C THR A 342 -20.37 -11.48 1.81
N HIS A 343 -20.58 -10.20 1.43
CA HIS A 343 -21.93 -9.64 1.32
C HIS A 343 -22.79 -10.44 0.33
N ALA A 344 -22.28 -10.74 -0.87
CA ALA A 344 -23.01 -11.49 -1.88
C ALA A 344 -23.49 -12.86 -1.39
N LEU A 345 -22.68 -13.53 -0.55
CA LEU A 345 -23.01 -14.84 0.04
C LEU A 345 -24.03 -14.74 1.17
N VAL A 346 -23.99 -13.67 1.99
CA VAL A 346 -24.91 -13.53 3.13
C VAL A 346 -26.18 -12.73 2.78
N SER A 347 -26.16 -11.95 1.71
CA SER A 347 -27.29 -11.07 1.33
C SER A 347 -28.65 -11.74 1.22
N PRO A 348 -28.78 -13.01 0.76
CA PRO A 348 -30.08 -13.68 0.73
C PRO A 348 -30.69 -13.93 2.12
N LEU A 349 -29.87 -13.88 3.16
CA LEU A 349 -30.27 -14.08 4.57
C LEU A 349 -30.51 -12.77 5.31
N LEU A 350 -30.19 -11.62 4.67
CA LEU A 350 -30.26 -10.32 5.33
C LEU A 350 -31.66 -9.70 5.19
N PRO A 351 -32.19 -9.12 6.28
CA PRO A 351 -33.44 -8.37 6.22
C PRO A 351 -33.26 -7.04 5.46
N ALA A 352 -34.37 -6.46 5.05
CA ALA A 352 -34.40 -5.12 4.47
C ALA A 352 -33.81 -4.10 5.45
N GLY A 353 -32.97 -3.16 4.95
CA GLY A 353 -32.28 -2.18 5.76
C GLY A 353 -30.93 -2.64 6.36
N ALA A 354 -30.46 -3.84 6.02
CA ALA A 354 -29.10 -4.28 6.33
C ALA A 354 -28.06 -3.45 5.54
N ALA A 355 -26.79 -3.44 6.04
CA ALA A 355 -25.69 -2.78 5.35
C ALA A 355 -25.44 -3.41 3.99
N GLY A 356 -25.27 -2.57 2.98
CA GLY A 356 -25.04 -2.98 1.60
C GLY A 356 -23.61 -3.38 1.28
N PRO A 357 -23.34 -3.77 0.02
CA PRO A 357 -22.05 -4.30 -0.43
C PRO A 357 -20.89 -3.31 -0.21
N ALA A 358 -21.12 -1.99 -0.32
CA ALA A 358 -20.09 -0.98 -0.10
C ALA A 358 -19.52 -0.98 1.33
N ALA A 359 -20.40 -1.19 2.34
CA ALA A 359 -19.97 -1.29 3.74
C ALA A 359 -19.10 -2.54 3.97
N PHE A 360 -19.50 -3.69 3.39
CA PHE A 360 -18.71 -4.92 3.45
C PHE A 360 -17.41 -4.80 2.67
N ALA A 361 -17.39 -4.09 1.53
CA ALA A 361 -16.16 -3.80 0.79
C ALA A 361 -15.17 -3.02 1.65
N ALA A 362 -15.59 -1.91 2.28
CA ALA A 362 -14.75 -1.12 3.16
C ALA A 362 -14.24 -1.94 4.36
N VAL A 363 -15.10 -2.71 5.01
CA VAL A 363 -14.72 -3.59 6.13
C VAL A 363 -13.74 -4.65 5.68
N GLY A 364 -13.97 -5.28 4.54
CA GLY A 364 -13.05 -6.26 3.97
C GLY A 364 -11.67 -5.67 3.65
N MET A 365 -11.62 -4.43 3.10
CA MET A 365 -10.35 -3.71 2.84
C MET A 365 -9.50 -3.62 4.10
N ALA A 366 -10.07 -3.13 5.19
CA ALA A 366 -9.35 -2.97 6.46
C ALA A 366 -8.98 -4.33 7.07
N ALA A 367 -9.88 -5.31 7.00
CA ALA A 367 -9.68 -6.63 7.60
C ALA A 367 -8.59 -7.45 6.89
N VAL A 368 -8.57 -7.50 5.54
CA VAL A 368 -7.52 -8.22 4.79
C VAL A 368 -6.17 -7.53 4.96
N PHE A 369 -6.14 -6.20 4.89
CA PHE A 369 -4.94 -5.43 5.20
C PHE A 369 -4.38 -5.80 6.58
N THR A 370 -5.23 -5.77 7.61
CA THR A 370 -4.85 -6.13 8.98
C THR A 370 -4.41 -7.58 9.09
N GLY A 371 -5.07 -8.50 8.39
CA GLY A 371 -4.70 -9.92 8.36
C GLY A 371 -3.29 -10.18 7.83
N VAL A 372 -2.77 -9.29 6.96
CA VAL A 372 -1.42 -9.39 6.37
C VAL A 372 -0.40 -8.57 7.13
N VAL A 373 -0.73 -7.33 7.50
CA VAL A 373 0.20 -6.33 8.08
C VAL A 373 0.24 -6.41 9.61
N ARG A 374 -0.84 -6.81 10.27
CA ARG A 374 -1.01 -6.83 11.75
C ARG A 374 -1.16 -5.45 12.40
N ALA A 375 -1.69 -4.50 11.68
CA ALA A 375 -1.91 -3.13 12.15
C ALA A 375 -3.42 -2.78 12.15
N PRO A 376 -4.21 -3.27 13.16
CA PRO A 376 -5.67 -3.09 13.20
C PRO A 376 -6.12 -1.63 13.32
N LEU A 377 -5.43 -0.80 14.10
CA LEU A 377 -5.78 0.62 14.22
C LEU A 377 -5.47 1.36 12.93
N THR A 378 -4.31 1.08 12.33
CA THR A 378 -3.92 1.63 11.03
C THR A 378 -4.93 1.25 9.96
N GLY A 379 -5.28 -0.03 9.83
CA GLY A 379 -6.25 -0.50 8.85
C GLY A 379 -7.62 0.17 9.01
N THR A 380 -8.09 0.27 10.25
CA THR A 380 -9.38 0.91 10.58
C THR A 380 -9.40 2.38 10.18
N VAL A 381 -8.43 3.16 10.67
CA VAL A 381 -8.43 4.62 10.47
C VAL A 381 -8.05 4.98 9.04
N LEU A 382 -7.10 4.27 8.44
CA LEU A 382 -6.70 4.49 7.06
C LEU A 382 -7.90 4.33 6.11
N VAL A 383 -8.64 3.21 6.21
CA VAL A 383 -9.81 3.00 5.37
C VAL A 383 -10.90 4.02 5.67
N ALA A 384 -11.14 4.38 6.93
CA ALA A 384 -12.11 5.40 7.30
C ALA A 384 -11.76 6.79 6.71
N GLU A 385 -10.47 7.21 6.76
CA GLU A 385 -10.03 8.50 6.20
C GLU A 385 -10.10 8.51 4.67
N MET A 386 -9.64 7.44 3.99
CA MET A 386 -9.58 7.41 2.53
C MET A 386 -10.95 7.25 1.86
N THR A 387 -11.94 6.67 2.57
CA THR A 387 -13.31 6.44 2.05
C THR A 387 -14.34 7.43 2.57
N GLY A 388 -14.00 8.21 3.60
CA GLY A 388 -14.97 9.06 4.31
C GLY A 388 -15.96 8.28 5.20
N ALA A 389 -15.73 6.99 5.42
CA ALA A 389 -16.64 6.06 6.09
C ALA A 389 -16.54 6.07 7.62
N GLY A 390 -16.55 7.25 8.25
CA GLY A 390 -16.49 7.38 9.72
C GLY A 390 -17.59 6.63 10.47
N VAL A 391 -18.76 6.46 9.87
CA VAL A 391 -19.88 5.69 10.44
C VAL A 391 -19.58 4.18 10.55
N LEU A 392 -18.58 3.68 9.84
CA LEU A 392 -18.16 2.28 9.84
C LEU A 392 -17.03 1.98 10.85
N LEU A 393 -16.58 2.94 11.68
CA LEU A 393 -15.46 2.72 12.60
C LEU A 393 -15.63 1.49 13.49
N LEU A 394 -16.83 1.25 14.03
CA LEU A 394 -17.07 0.08 14.89
C LEU A 394 -17.02 -1.24 14.09
N PRO A 395 -17.71 -1.42 12.95
CA PRO A 395 -17.53 -2.57 12.08
C PRO A 395 -16.09 -2.80 11.60
N LEU A 396 -15.39 -1.72 11.18
CA LEU A 396 -14.00 -1.78 10.75
C LEU A 396 -13.10 -2.32 11.85
N LEU A 397 -13.18 -1.73 13.06
CA LEU A 397 -12.35 -2.16 14.19
C LEU A 397 -12.66 -3.60 14.60
N THR A 398 -13.95 -3.99 14.65
CA THR A 398 -14.38 -5.35 14.97
C THR A 398 -13.76 -6.36 14.01
N ALA A 399 -13.84 -6.10 12.70
CA ALA A 399 -13.30 -6.99 11.68
C ALA A 399 -11.75 -7.00 11.69
N CYS A 400 -11.10 -5.85 11.88
CA CYS A 400 -9.64 -5.76 11.98
C CYS A 400 -9.10 -6.54 13.16
N LEU A 401 -9.70 -6.39 14.35
CA LEU A 401 -9.28 -7.16 15.53
C LEU A 401 -9.47 -8.66 15.33
N ALA A 402 -10.61 -9.07 14.76
CA ALA A 402 -10.86 -10.47 14.44
C ALA A 402 -9.83 -11.02 13.43
N ALA A 403 -9.48 -10.23 12.40
CA ALA A 403 -8.49 -10.62 11.40
C ALA A 403 -7.09 -10.76 12.00
N ALA A 404 -6.66 -9.81 12.85
CA ALA A 404 -5.37 -9.88 13.53
C ALA A 404 -5.28 -11.14 14.40
N VAL A 405 -6.26 -11.36 15.28
CA VAL A 405 -6.30 -12.53 16.17
C VAL A 405 -6.32 -13.84 15.38
N THR A 406 -7.08 -13.92 14.29
CA THR A 406 -7.15 -15.15 13.49
C THR A 406 -5.82 -15.46 12.83
N ALA A 407 -5.20 -14.45 12.25
CA ALA A 407 -3.94 -14.65 11.57
C ALA A 407 -2.79 -14.98 12.56
N ASP A 408 -2.80 -14.43 13.79
CA ASP A 408 -1.87 -14.79 14.86
C ASP A 408 -2.08 -16.24 15.30
N ARG A 409 -3.34 -16.67 15.45
CA ARG A 409 -3.67 -18.05 15.80
C ARG A 409 -3.27 -19.07 14.73
N LEU A 410 -3.22 -18.66 13.48
CA LEU A 410 -2.71 -19.47 12.37
C LEU A 410 -1.16 -19.48 12.30
N GLY A 411 -0.47 -18.80 13.21
CA GLY A 411 0.99 -18.71 13.24
C GLY A 411 1.60 -17.92 12.08
N SER A 412 0.79 -17.09 11.40
CA SER A 412 1.29 -16.23 10.33
C SER A 412 2.00 -15.03 10.94
N GLU A 413 3.21 -14.74 10.51
CA GLU A 413 3.93 -13.52 10.90
C GLU A 413 3.51 -12.33 10.04
N PRO A 414 3.64 -11.08 10.57
CA PRO A 414 3.45 -9.86 9.78
C PRO A 414 4.34 -9.87 8.55
N VAL A 415 3.78 -9.50 7.41
CA VAL A 415 4.50 -9.61 6.12
C VAL A 415 5.77 -8.75 6.09
N TYR A 416 5.75 -7.54 6.66
CA TYR A 416 6.92 -6.66 6.63
C TYR A 416 8.02 -7.12 7.58
N ASP A 417 7.70 -7.71 8.74
CA ASP A 417 8.68 -8.36 9.62
C ASP A 417 9.41 -9.50 8.91
N THR A 418 8.67 -10.35 8.19
CA THR A 418 9.25 -11.45 7.39
C THR A 418 10.12 -10.92 6.26
N LEU A 419 9.66 -9.88 5.53
CA LEU A 419 10.44 -9.25 4.47
C LEU A 419 11.70 -8.55 5.01
N ARG A 420 11.64 -7.97 6.22
CA ARG A 420 12.79 -7.36 6.90
C ARG A 420 13.84 -8.40 7.26
N ARG A 421 13.45 -9.54 7.87
CA ARG A 421 14.38 -10.65 8.16
C ARG A 421 15.04 -11.18 6.90
N ARG A 422 14.25 -11.41 5.85
CA ARG A 422 14.75 -11.84 4.55
C ARG A 422 15.74 -10.84 3.91
N MET A 423 15.52 -9.53 4.10
CA MET A 423 16.46 -8.49 3.64
C MET A 423 17.81 -8.62 4.35
N ARG A 424 17.82 -8.89 5.67
CA ARG A 424 19.06 -9.08 6.46
C ARG A 424 19.87 -10.31 6.05
N GLU A 425 19.20 -11.40 5.71
CA GLU A 425 19.85 -12.66 5.29
C GLU A 425 20.57 -12.50 3.93
N ARG A 426 20.28 -11.45 3.18
CA ARG A 426 20.87 -11.19 1.85
C ARG A 426 21.99 -10.13 1.86
N THR A 427 22.15 -9.39 2.96
CA THR A 427 23.23 -8.43 3.18
C THR A 427 24.40 -9.05 3.92
#